data_368954521e9567f3a00f41853cb9be4a
#
_entry.id   368954521e9567f3a00f41853cb9be4a
#
_cell.length_a   1.000
_cell.length_b   1.000
_cell.length_c   1.000
_cell.angle_alpha   90.00
_cell.angle_beta   90.00
_cell.angle_gamma   90.00
#
_symmetry.space_group_name_H-M   'P 1'
#
loop_
_entity.id
_entity.type
_entity.pdbx_description
1 polymer ?
#
loop_
_entity_poly.entity_id
_entity_poly.type
_entity_poly.pdbx_seq_one_letter_code
_entity_poly.pdbx_strand_id
1 'polypeptide(L)'
;RPDEIIFTSGATEANNMAILGVVGSAFKNGIARPHIIVSAIEHPSVLEVAKVLESESVRVDYLPVDGRGLIDTKELRKIISLETVLVSVMYANNEIGTIEPITDIAKEIRHARKMNGGVYPYFHTDAAQAANYLDINILRLGVDLMTLSSGKTYGPRGIGALFVKRGVQMMPLMYGGEQEGGHRPGTESTALAVGFVTALAETQKTSSKESKRVQKLRDA
;
A
#
# COMPACT_ATOMS: atom_id res chain seq x y z
N ARG A 1 5.12 3.22 14.91
CA ARG A 1 4.53 3.72 16.16
C ARG A 1 3.04 3.45 16.16
N PRO A 2 2.35 3.45 17.34
CA PRO A 2 0.90 3.19 17.36
C PRO A 2 0.09 4.19 16.53
N ASP A 3 0.49 5.46 16.52
CA ASP A 3 -0.13 6.55 15.75
C ASP A 3 0.11 6.49 14.23
N GLU A 4 0.84 5.49 13.75
CA GLU A 4 1.09 5.22 12.34
C GLU A 4 0.29 4.02 11.82
N ILE A 5 -0.56 3.40 12.64
CA ILE A 5 -1.38 2.25 12.26
C ILE A 5 -2.85 2.64 12.36
N ILE A 6 -3.59 2.37 11.30
CA ILE A 6 -5.05 2.55 11.22
C ILE A 6 -5.66 1.18 10.98
N PHE A 7 -6.50 0.70 11.90
CA PHE A 7 -7.27 -0.53 11.68
C PHE A 7 -8.45 -0.28 10.75
N THR A 8 -8.64 -1.20 9.82
CA THR A 8 -9.68 -1.15 8.78
C THR A 8 -10.47 -2.46 8.78
N SER A 9 -11.54 -2.56 8.01
CA SER A 9 -12.28 -3.82 7.83
C SER A 9 -11.55 -4.87 6.99
N GLY A 10 -10.46 -4.49 6.34
CA GLY A 10 -9.63 -5.35 5.49
C GLY A 10 -8.77 -4.56 4.51
N ALA A 11 -8.00 -5.27 3.68
CA ALA A 11 -7.09 -4.65 2.72
C ALA A 11 -7.81 -3.75 1.70
N THR A 12 -9.03 -4.10 1.29
CA THR A 12 -9.79 -3.28 0.34
C THR A 12 -10.08 -1.90 0.90
N GLU A 13 -10.54 -1.78 2.16
CA GLU A 13 -10.72 -0.49 2.81
C GLU A 13 -9.39 0.25 2.96
N ALA A 14 -8.33 -0.44 3.37
CA ALA A 14 -7.00 0.15 3.54
C ALA A 14 -6.45 0.72 2.22
N ASN A 15 -6.57 0.00 1.10
CA ASN A 15 -6.15 0.47 -0.22
C ASN A 15 -6.96 1.70 -0.67
N ASN A 16 -8.29 1.67 -0.47
CA ASN A 16 -9.14 2.81 -0.77
C ASN A 16 -8.74 4.04 0.07
N MET A 17 -8.53 3.86 1.37
CA MET A 17 -8.10 4.94 2.26
C MET A 17 -6.75 5.54 1.84
N ALA A 18 -5.78 4.70 1.49
CA ALA A 18 -4.46 5.15 1.05
C ALA A 18 -4.58 5.99 -0.22
N ILE A 19 -5.27 5.50 -1.24
CA ILE A 19 -5.32 6.13 -2.56
C ILE A 19 -6.22 7.37 -2.54
N LEU A 20 -7.49 7.20 -2.16
CA LEU A 20 -8.46 8.30 -2.14
C LEU A 20 -8.09 9.37 -1.11
N GLY A 21 -7.57 8.95 0.05
CA GLY A 21 -7.15 9.88 1.10
C GLY A 21 -6.00 10.78 0.68
N VAL A 22 -4.98 10.22 0.01
CA VAL A 22 -3.83 10.99 -0.51
C VAL A 22 -4.28 11.93 -1.64
N VAL A 23 -5.07 11.43 -2.59
CA VAL A 23 -5.59 12.25 -3.71
C VAL A 23 -6.47 13.39 -3.18
N GLY A 24 -7.38 13.09 -2.24
CA GLY A 24 -8.22 14.11 -1.62
C GLY A 24 -7.41 15.19 -0.89
N SER A 25 -6.35 14.78 -0.19
CA SER A 25 -5.42 15.73 0.43
C SER A 25 -4.67 16.58 -0.61
N ALA A 26 -4.27 16.00 -1.73
CA ALA A 26 -3.61 16.71 -2.82
C ALA A 26 -4.52 17.79 -3.42
N PHE A 27 -5.79 17.49 -3.67
CA PHE A 27 -6.79 18.47 -4.10
C PHE A 27 -6.94 19.60 -3.07
N LYS A 28 -7.07 19.26 -1.78
CA LYS A 28 -7.17 20.23 -0.70
C LYS A 28 -5.93 21.16 -0.62
N ASN A 29 -4.77 20.63 -0.97
CA ASN A 29 -3.51 21.39 -1.03
C ASN A 29 -3.33 22.17 -2.34
N GLY A 30 -4.35 22.25 -3.20
CA GLY A 30 -4.35 23.07 -4.41
C GLY A 30 -3.74 22.43 -5.65
N ILE A 31 -3.46 21.12 -5.65
CA ILE A 31 -3.04 20.39 -6.85
C ILE A 31 -4.27 20.16 -7.72
N ALA A 32 -4.42 20.95 -8.77
CA ALA A 32 -5.64 20.95 -9.58
C ALA A 32 -5.87 19.64 -10.35
N ARG A 33 -4.80 18.94 -10.70
CA ARG A 33 -4.85 17.67 -11.41
C ARG A 33 -3.82 16.70 -10.83
N PRO A 34 -4.12 16.08 -9.68
CA PRO A 34 -3.22 15.08 -9.09
C PRO A 34 -2.92 13.95 -10.06
N HIS A 35 -1.69 13.45 -10.03
CA HIS A 35 -1.27 12.31 -10.82
C HIS A 35 -0.95 11.14 -9.88
N ILE A 36 -1.49 9.96 -10.18
CA ILE A 36 -1.13 8.71 -9.51
C ILE A 36 -0.56 7.71 -10.51
N ILE A 37 0.36 6.88 -10.03
CA ILE A 37 0.92 5.78 -10.80
C ILE A 37 0.58 4.48 -10.05
N VAL A 38 -0.02 3.52 -10.74
CA VAL A 38 -0.33 2.20 -10.18
C VAL A 38 0.29 1.11 -11.05
N SER A 39 0.70 -0.02 -10.49
CA SER A 39 1.16 -1.12 -11.34
C SER A 39 0.00 -1.74 -12.12
N ALA A 40 0.27 -2.24 -13.32
CA ALA A 40 -0.76 -2.85 -14.16
C ALA A 40 -1.29 -4.19 -13.61
N ILE A 41 -0.62 -4.77 -12.62
CA ILE A 41 -0.96 -6.08 -12.03
C ILE A 41 -1.53 -5.97 -10.60
N GLU A 42 -1.97 -4.79 -10.21
CA GLU A 42 -2.57 -4.56 -8.88
C GLU A 42 -3.86 -5.37 -8.67
N HIS A 43 -4.18 -5.61 -7.40
CA HIS A 43 -5.46 -6.16 -7.00
C HIS A 43 -6.62 -5.21 -7.41
N PRO A 44 -7.83 -5.71 -7.72
CA PRO A 44 -9.00 -4.88 -8.06
C PRO A 44 -9.29 -3.75 -7.04
N SER A 45 -8.98 -3.93 -5.75
CA SER A 45 -9.14 -2.86 -4.74
C SER A 45 -8.24 -1.64 -4.96
N VAL A 46 -7.26 -1.72 -5.83
CA VAL A 46 -6.41 -0.61 -6.31
C VAL A 46 -6.83 -0.19 -7.71
N LEU A 47 -6.97 -1.15 -8.65
CA LEU A 47 -7.29 -0.85 -10.05
C LEU A 47 -8.65 -0.18 -10.22
N GLU A 48 -9.70 -0.65 -9.51
CA GLU A 48 -11.03 -0.05 -9.62
C GLU A 48 -11.05 1.36 -9.00
N VAL A 49 -10.31 1.60 -7.92
CA VAL A 49 -10.15 2.96 -7.37
C VAL A 49 -9.43 3.88 -8.36
N ALA A 50 -8.39 3.39 -9.02
CA ALA A 50 -7.68 4.14 -10.06
C ALA A 50 -8.60 4.53 -11.23
N LYS A 51 -9.44 3.61 -11.71
CA LYS A 51 -10.44 3.88 -12.77
C LYS A 51 -11.49 4.93 -12.34
N VAL A 52 -11.96 4.88 -11.10
CA VAL A 52 -12.87 5.90 -10.58
C VAL A 52 -12.20 7.27 -10.61
N LEU A 53 -10.96 7.36 -10.16
CA LEU A 53 -10.20 8.59 -10.14
C LEU A 53 -9.92 9.17 -11.54
N GLU A 54 -9.73 8.31 -12.56
CA GLU A 54 -9.62 8.76 -13.96
C GLU A 54 -10.88 9.54 -14.40
N SER A 55 -12.07 9.13 -13.93
CA SER A 55 -13.32 9.83 -14.22
C SER A 55 -13.49 11.16 -13.47
N GLU A 56 -12.64 11.42 -12.45
CA GLU A 56 -12.70 12.56 -11.53
C GLU A 56 -11.55 13.57 -11.71
N SER A 57 -11.04 13.71 -12.95
CA SER A 57 -9.97 14.67 -13.28
C SER A 57 -8.60 14.36 -12.65
N VAL A 58 -8.38 13.14 -12.18
CA VAL A 58 -7.06 12.65 -11.75
C VAL A 58 -6.35 12.03 -12.95
N ARG A 59 -5.08 12.35 -13.13
CA ARG A 59 -4.26 11.63 -14.11
C ARG A 59 -3.84 10.29 -13.49
N VAL A 60 -4.06 9.19 -14.21
CA VAL A 60 -3.62 7.85 -13.81
C VAL A 60 -2.73 7.25 -14.87
N ASP A 61 -1.53 6.84 -14.48
CA ASP A 61 -0.65 6.03 -15.34
C ASP A 61 -0.56 4.60 -14.78
N TYR A 62 -0.84 3.62 -15.63
CA TYR A 62 -0.67 2.19 -15.31
C TYR A 62 0.73 1.76 -15.73
N LEU A 63 1.60 1.53 -14.76
CA LEU A 63 2.99 1.14 -14.99
C LEU A 63 3.04 -0.31 -15.49
N PRO A 64 3.52 -0.54 -16.71
CA PRO A 64 3.59 -1.88 -17.28
C PRO A 64 4.62 -2.75 -16.58
N VAL A 65 4.43 -4.05 -16.68
CA VAL A 65 5.35 -5.09 -16.18
C VAL A 65 5.94 -5.90 -17.34
N ASP A 66 7.08 -6.54 -17.13
CA ASP A 66 7.69 -7.46 -18.07
C ASP A 66 6.95 -8.83 -18.12
N GLY A 67 7.40 -9.75 -18.93
CA GLY A 67 6.82 -11.10 -19.05
C GLY A 67 6.90 -11.94 -17.78
N ARG A 68 7.60 -11.51 -16.75
CA ARG A 68 7.67 -12.11 -15.41
C ARG A 68 6.79 -11.36 -14.40
N GLY A 69 6.12 -10.31 -14.82
CA GLY A 69 5.32 -9.45 -13.98
C GLY A 69 6.13 -8.41 -13.17
N LEU A 70 7.39 -8.13 -13.54
CA LEU A 70 8.25 -7.20 -12.82
C LEU A 70 8.19 -5.79 -13.42
N ILE A 71 8.15 -4.79 -12.55
CA ILE A 71 8.25 -3.37 -12.91
C ILE A 71 9.68 -3.01 -13.30
N ASP A 72 9.83 -2.24 -14.39
CA ASP A 72 11.07 -1.53 -14.68
C ASP A 72 11.10 -0.17 -13.98
N THR A 73 12.00 -0.02 -13.02
CA THR A 73 12.17 1.24 -12.26
C THR A 73 12.62 2.41 -13.14
N LYS A 74 13.23 2.14 -14.31
CA LYS A 74 13.59 3.19 -15.27
C LYS A 74 12.35 3.76 -15.96
N GLU A 75 11.37 2.90 -16.27
CA GLU A 75 10.09 3.34 -16.84
C GLU A 75 9.32 4.16 -15.78
N LEU A 76 9.28 3.71 -14.53
CA LEU A 76 8.70 4.48 -13.43
C LEU A 76 9.31 5.89 -13.35
N ARG A 77 10.65 6.00 -13.40
CA ARG A 77 11.34 7.31 -13.34
C ARG A 77 10.93 8.26 -14.45
N LYS A 78 10.64 7.75 -15.66
CA LYS A 78 10.27 8.58 -16.81
C LYS A 78 8.88 9.20 -16.67
N ILE A 79 7.95 8.53 -15.99
CA ILE A 79 6.56 8.97 -15.87
C ILE A 79 6.26 9.76 -14.60
N ILE A 80 7.14 9.71 -13.59
CA ILE A 80 7.00 10.57 -12.40
C ILE A 80 7.14 12.04 -12.83
N SER A 81 6.17 12.87 -12.43
CA SER A 81 6.11 14.30 -12.72
C SER A 81 5.94 15.11 -11.42
N LEU A 82 5.89 16.44 -11.54
CA LEU A 82 5.64 17.33 -10.39
C LEU A 82 4.23 17.15 -9.80
N GLU A 83 3.26 16.76 -10.64
CA GLU A 83 1.90 16.49 -10.20
C GLU A 83 1.73 15.08 -9.59
N THR A 84 2.75 14.21 -9.67
CA THR A 84 2.67 12.86 -9.11
C THR A 84 2.59 12.93 -7.59
N VAL A 85 1.45 12.51 -7.03
CA VAL A 85 1.19 12.53 -5.58
C VAL A 85 1.31 11.16 -4.93
N LEU A 86 1.09 10.09 -5.69
CA LEU A 86 1.14 8.71 -5.19
C LEU A 86 1.70 7.76 -6.26
N VAL A 87 2.53 6.84 -5.82
CA VAL A 87 2.89 5.62 -6.55
C VAL A 87 2.41 4.43 -5.72
N SER A 88 1.62 3.54 -6.32
CA SER A 88 1.11 2.33 -5.65
C SER A 88 1.58 1.10 -6.40
N VAL A 89 2.33 0.24 -5.71
CA VAL A 89 2.85 -1.01 -6.27
C VAL A 89 2.71 -2.11 -5.24
N MET A 90 1.98 -3.18 -5.59
CA MET A 90 1.83 -4.34 -4.71
C MET A 90 3.17 -5.01 -4.44
N TYR A 91 3.37 -5.52 -3.22
CA TYR A 91 4.63 -6.16 -2.85
C TYR A 91 4.79 -7.56 -3.45
N ALA A 92 3.71 -8.35 -3.43
CA ALA A 92 3.68 -9.66 -4.04
C ALA A 92 2.33 -9.90 -4.72
N ASN A 93 2.37 -10.34 -5.97
CA ASN A 93 1.16 -10.60 -6.73
C ASN A 93 0.50 -11.92 -6.30
N ASN A 94 -0.81 -11.90 -6.09
CA ASN A 94 -1.59 -13.03 -5.58
C ASN A 94 -1.88 -14.13 -6.63
N GLU A 95 -1.70 -13.84 -7.92
CA GLU A 95 -2.01 -14.76 -9.02
C GLU A 95 -0.75 -15.42 -9.58
N ILE A 96 0.26 -14.62 -9.91
CA ILE A 96 1.49 -15.08 -10.56
C ILE A 96 2.68 -15.22 -9.60
N GLY A 97 2.56 -14.73 -8.35
CA GLY A 97 3.58 -14.85 -7.31
C GLY A 97 4.81 -13.98 -7.50
N THR A 98 4.79 -13.02 -8.42
CA THR A 98 5.87 -12.07 -8.63
C THR A 98 6.07 -11.21 -7.39
N ILE A 99 7.33 -11.00 -7.00
CA ILE A 99 7.73 -10.13 -5.90
C ILE A 99 8.36 -8.88 -6.50
N GLU A 100 7.75 -7.74 -6.26
CA GLU A 100 8.21 -6.47 -6.80
C GLU A 100 9.43 -5.92 -6.04
N PRO A 101 10.34 -5.21 -6.72
CA PRO A 101 11.55 -4.65 -6.13
C PRO A 101 11.25 -3.37 -5.33
N ILE A 102 10.44 -3.48 -4.26
CA ILE A 102 9.92 -2.36 -3.46
C ILE A 102 11.03 -1.41 -3.00
N THR A 103 12.17 -1.94 -2.57
CA THR A 103 13.29 -1.11 -2.11
C THR A 103 13.91 -0.26 -3.22
N ASP A 104 13.94 -0.76 -4.46
CA ASP A 104 14.48 -0.02 -5.58
C ASP A 104 13.48 1.02 -6.07
N ILE A 105 12.19 0.67 -6.13
CA ILE A 105 11.09 1.62 -6.37
C ILE A 105 11.15 2.75 -5.33
N ALA A 106 11.31 2.43 -4.04
CA ALA A 106 11.43 3.44 -2.99
C ALA A 106 12.62 4.39 -3.18
N LYS A 107 13.74 3.93 -3.77
CA LYS A 107 14.89 4.79 -4.10
C LYS A 107 14.52 5.81 -5.20
N GLU A 108 13.84 5.36 -6.25
CA GLU A 108 13.37 6.24 -7.33
C GLU A 108 12.40 7.30 -6.82
N ILE A 109 11.44 6.88 -6.00
CA ILE A 109 10.46 7.80 -5.39
C ILE A 109 11.14 8.83 -4.48
N ARG A 110 12.10 8.41 -3.64
CA ARG A 110 12.87 9.35 -2.82
C ARG A 110 13.68 10.33 -3.65
N HIS A 111 14.27 9.87 -4.76
CA HIS A 111 14.98 10.74 -5.69
C HIS A 111 14.04 11.77 -6.30
N ALA A 112 12.91 11.34 -6.85
CA ALA A 112 11.90 12.23 -7.43
C ALA A 112 11.38 13.25 -6.40
N ARG A 113 11.06 12.81 -5.17
CA ARG A 113 10.63 13.69 -4.08
C ARG A 113 11.64 14.78 -3.78
N LYS A 114 12.94 14.43 -3.74
CA LYS A 114 14.01 15.41 -3.52
C LYS A 114 14.07 16.44 -4.65
N MET A 115 13.89 15.99 -5.90
CA MET A 115 13.90 16.90 -7.06
C MET A 115 12.65 17.79 -7.11
N ASN A 116 11.51 17.31 -6.61
CA ASN A 116 10.21 18.01 -6.65
C ASN A 116 9.94 18.91 -5.43
N GLY A 117 10.90 19.14 -4.55
CA GLY A 117 10.71 20.01 -3.39
C GLY A 117 10.17 19.34 -2.12
N GLY A 118 10.05 18.01 -2.08
CA GLY A 118 10.13 17.30 -0.83
C GLY A 118 8.87 16.66 -0.21
N VAL A 119 7.65 16.89 -0.71
CA VAL A 119 6.45 16.28 -0.12
C VAL A 119 6.01 15.04 -0.91
N TYR A 120 5.75 15.17 -2.18
CA TYR A 120 5.26 14.14 -3.08
C TYR A 120 6.35 13.60 -4.01
N PRO A 121 6.17 12.42 -4.62
CA PRO A 121 5.07 11.46 -4.41
C PRO A 121 5.23 10.63 -3.13
N TYR A 122 4.11 10.19 -2.53
CA TYR A 122 4.12 9.14 -1.52
C TYR A 122 4.21 7.76 -2.18
N PHE A 123 4.75 6.79 -1.43
CA PHE A 123 4.85 5.41 -1.87
C PHE A 123 3.93 4.51 -1.05
N HIS A 124 2.92 3.95 -1.70
CA HIS A 124 2.03 2.92 -1.16
C HIS A 124 2.40 1.54 -1.68
N THR A 125 2.32 0.53 -0.82
CA THR A 125 2.40 -0.87 -1.23
C THR A 125 1.26 -1.69 -0.63
N ASP A 126 0.56 -2.46 -1.46
CA ASP A 126 -0.31 -3.53 -0.98
C ASP A 126 0.55 -4.75 -0.61
N ALA A 127 0.70 -5.00 0.68
CA ALA A 127 1.46 -6.11 1.23
C ALA A 127 0.56 -7.25 1.77
N ALA A 128 -0.73 -7.28 1.38
CA ALA A 128 -1.68 -8.26 1.88
C ALA A 128 -1.21 -9.70 1.65
N GLN A 129 -0.61 -10.02 0.50
CA GLN A 129 -0.08 -11.35 0.19
C GLN A 129 1.37 -11.57 0.66
N ALA A 130 2.12 -10.49 0.87
CA ALA A 130 3.53 -10.56 1.21
C ALA A 130 3.79 -10.97 2.66
N ALA A 131 2.93 -10.56 3.59
CA ALA A 131 3.16 -10.62 5.03
C ALA A 131 3.42 -12.03 5.59
N ASN A 132 3.02 -13.10 4.91
CA ASN A 132 3.29 -14.48 5.32
C ASN A 132 4.69 -14.97 4.95
N TYR A 133 5.31 -14.39 3.93
CA TYR A 133 6.48 -14.99 3.29
C TYR A 133 7.67 -14.04 3.19
N LEU A 134 7.43 -12.72 3.28
CA LEU A 134 8.41 -11.68 3.05
C LEU A 134 8.58 -10.79 4.28
N ASP A 135 9.72 -10.13 4.37
CA ASP A 135 9.98 -9.10 5.39
C ASP A 135 9.13 -7.85 5.09
N ILE A 136 8.26 -7.49 6.03
CA ILE A 136 7.42 -6.29 5.96
C ILE A 136 7.97 -5.11 6.77
N ASN A 137 9.27 -5.11 7.06
CA ASN A 137 9.88 -4.00 7.78
C ASN A 137 9.83 -2.71 6.97
N ILE A 138 8.98 -1.79 7.36
CA ILE A 138 8.72 -0.52 6.67
C ILE A 138 9.96 0.35 6.49
N LEU A 139 10.90 0.32 7.44
CA LEU A 139 12.15 1.09 7.34
C LEU A 139 13.07 0.54 6.27
N ARG A 140 13.12 -0.78 6.10
CA ARG A 140 13.89 -1.45 5.05
C ARG A 140 13.25 -1.25 3.69
N LEU A 141 11.93 -1.41 3.60
CA LEU A 141 11.18 -1.25 2.35
C LEU A 141 11.15 0.21 1.89
N GLY A 142 11.13 1.16 2.82
CA GLY A 142 11.15 2.59 2.51
C GLY A 142 9.83 3.12 1.97
N VAL A 143 8.72 2.47 2.30
CA VAL A 143 7.36 2.87 1.94
C VAL A 143 6.81 3.93 2.88
N ASP A 144 5.84 4.70 2.42
CA ASP A 144 5.13 5.71 3.22
C ASP A 144 3.75 5.21 3.68
N LEU A 145 3.14 4.30 2.90
CA LEU A 145 1.89 3.62 3.23
C LEU A 145 2.02 2.12 2.93
N MET A 146 1.42 1.29 3.78
CA MET A 146 1.39 -0.16 3.56
C MET A 146 0.07 -0.75 3.99
N THR A 147 -0.57 -1.47 3.08
CA THR A 147 -1.80 -2.21 3.35
C THR A 147 -1.50 -3.63 3.82
N LEU A 148 -2.18 -4.07 4.86
CA LEU A 148 -2.12 -5.42 5.41
C LEU A 148 -3.53 -6.01 5.59
N SER A 149 -3.65 -7.35 5.51
CA SER A 149 -4.90 -8.07 5.67
C SER A 149 -4.75 -9.22 6.67
N SER A 150 -5.55 -9.21 7.72
CA SER A 150 -5.55 -10.27 8.73
C SER A 150 -5.94 -11.63 8.14
N GLY A 151 -6.98 -11.67 7.30
CA GLY A 151 -7.44 -12.91 6.67
C GLY A 151 -6.43 -13.55 5.72
N LYS A 152 -5.36 -12.84 5.34
CA LYS A 152 -4.25 -13.37 4.53
C LYS A 152 -3.05 -13.80 5.39
N THR A 153 -3.06 -13.51 6.69
CA THR A 153 -2.01 -13.88 7.66
C THR A 153 -2.51 -14.88 8.71
N TYR A 154 -3.47 -15.73 8.34
CA TYR A 154 -4.09 -16.72 9.22
C TYR A 154 -4.82 -16.12 10.44
N GLY A 155 -5.06 -14.83 10.44
CA GLY A 155 -5.80 -14.11 11.47
C GLY A 155 -7.31 -14.05 11.19
N PRO A 156 -8.07 -13.40 12.08
CA PRO A 156 -9.51 -13.26 11.91
C PRO A 156 -9.86 -12.46 10.66
N ARG A 157 -10.97 -12.85 10.01
CA ARG A 157 -11.53 -12.06 8.90
C ARG A 157 -12.25 -10.82 9.43
N GLY A 158 -12.43 -9.82 8.56
CA GLY A 158 -13.13 -8.58 8.91
C GLY A 158 -12.24 -7.50 9.54
N ILE A 159 -10.91 -7.69 9.49
CA ILE A 159 -9.94 -6.67 9.90
C ILE A 159 -8.72 -6.66 8.97
N GLY A 160 -8.19 -5.47 8.75
CA GLY A 160 -6.92 -5.17 8.11
C GLY A 160 -6.24 -4.00 8.81
N ALA A 161 -5.15 -3.54 8.26
CA ALA A 161 -4.48 -2.33 8.73
C ALA A 161 -3.86 -1.56 7.56
N LEU A 162 -3.86 -0.26 7.70
CA LEU A 162 -3.07 0.66 6.91
C LEU A 162 -1.97 1.26 7.79
N PHE A 163 -0.72 0.99 7.45
CA PHE A 163 0.39 1.77 7.98
C PHE A 163 0.44 3.10 7.23
N VAL A 164 0.54 4.19 7.97
CA VAL A 164 0.66 5.56 7.47
C VAL A 164 1.83 6.21 8.16
N LYS A 165 2.90 6.44 7.43
CA LYS A 165 4.10 7.08 7.96
C LYS A 165 3.78 8.50 8.42
N ARG A 166 4.31 8.88 9.56
CA ARG A 166 4.14 10.24 10.09
C ARG A 166 4.53 11.30 9.05
N GLY A 167 3.66 12.29 8.88
CA GLY A 167 3.82 13.36 7.90
C GLY A 167 3.16 13.10 6.54
N VAL A 168 2.67 11.88 6.30
CA VAL A 168 1.79 11.62 5.15
C VAL A 168 0.46 12.32 5.40
N GLN A 169 0.03 13.10 4.43
CA GLN A 169 -1.24 13.81 4.47
C GLN A 169 -2.30 13.03 3.71
N MET A 170 -3.36 12.66 4.38
CA MET A 170 -4.52 12.00 3.75
C MET A 170 -5.82 12.48 4.40
N MET A 171 -6.87 12.56 3.58
CA MET A 171 -8.22 12.86 4.04
C MET A 171 -8.93 11.58 4.50
N PRO A 172 -9.80 11.66 5.51
CA PRO A 172 -10.65 10.52 5.87
C PRO A 172 -11.69 10.26 4.76
N LEU A 173 -12.06 8.99 4.57
CA LEU A 173 -13.14 8.60 3.65
C LEU A 173 -14.50 8.57 4.34
N MET A 174 -14.52 8.46 5.66
CA MET A 174 -15.72 8.50 6.50
C MET A 174 -15.56 9.57 7.56
N TYR A 175 -16.68 10.13 7.99
CA TYR A 175 -16.73 11.17 8.99
C TYR A 175 -17.49 10.69 10.23
N GLY A 176 -17.01 11.00 11.43
CA GLY A 176 -17.62 10.58 12.68
C GLY A 176 -16.78 10.99 13.89
N GLY A 177 -16.56 10.09 14.83
CA GLY A 177 -15.69 10.29 16.00
C GLY A 177 -14.21 10.31 15.65
N GLU A 178 -13.37 10.52 16.66
CA GLU A 178 -11.91 10.66 16.50
C GLU A 178 -11.13 9.33 16.56
N GLN A 179 -11.83 8.19 16.43
CA GLN A 179 -11.17 6.89 16.41
C GLN A 179 -10.15 6.83 15.26
N GLU A 180 -9.09 6.05 15.45
CA GLU A 180 -7.98 5.92 14.48
C GLU A 180 -7.43 7.30 14.07
N GLY A 181 -7.32 8.24 15.01
CA GLY A 181 -6.84 9.59 14.74
C GLY A 181 -7.74 10.42 13.82
N GLY A 182 -9.05 10.11 13.78
CA GLY A 182 -10.03 10.77 12.90
C GLY A 182 -10.01 10.26 11.46
N HIS A 183 -9.12 9.31 11.11
CA HIS A 183 -9.04 8.75 9.76
C HIS A 183 -10.08 7.67 9.49
N ARG A 184 -10.45 6.91 10.53
CA ARG A 184 -11.42 5.81 10.41
C ARG A 184 -12.32 5.79 11.65
N PRO A 185 -13.43 6.57 11.67
CA PRO A 185 -14.35 6.63 12.79
C PRO A 185 -15.10 5.31 12.98
N GLY A 186 -15.64 5.12 14.17
CA GLY A 186 -16.37 3.93 14.60
C GLY A 186 -15.59 3.15 15.65
N THR A 187 -16.31 2.60 16.64
CA THR A 187 -15.72 1.84 17.74
C THR A 187 -14.80 0.73 17.24
N GLU A 188 -13.60 0.69 17.76
CA GLU A 188 -12.56 -0.25 17.35
C GLU A 188 -12.89 -1.68 17.79
N SER A 189 -12.69 -2.63 16.90
CA SER A 189 -12.84 -4.05 17.22
C SER A 189 -11.56 -4.59 17.88
N THR A 190 -11.42 -4.36 19.20
CA THR A 190 -10.23 -4.76 19.96
C THR A 190 -9.93 -6.25 19.88
N ALA A 191 -10.96 -7.11 19.89
CA ALA A 191 -10.79 -8.55 19.77
C ALA A 191 -10.18 -8.95 18.43
N LEU A 192 -10.65 -8.37 17.31
CA LEU A 192 -10.10 -8.62 15.98
C LEU A 192 -8.69 -8.05 15.87
N ALA A 193 -8.42 -6.86 16.42
CA ALA A 193 -7.10 -6.24 16.41
C ALA A 193 -6.06 -7.11 17.13
N VAL A 194 -6.38 -7.61 18.33
CA VAL A 194 -5.52 -8.53 19.08
C VAL A 194 -5.28 -9.82 18.28
N GLY A 195 -6.33 -10.42 17.71
CA GLY A 195 -6.22 -11.60 16.86
C GLY A 195 -5.34 -11.38 15.64
N PHE A 196 -5.48 -10.24 14.97
CA PHE A 196 -4.65 -9.89 13.81
C PHE A 196 -3.17 -9.71 14.20
N VAL A 197 -2.89 -8.92 15.23
CA VAL A 197 -1.50 -8.68 15.68
C VAL A 197 -0.83 -9.98 16.10
N THR A 198 -1.55 -10.86 16.82
CA THR A 198 -1.04 -12.18 17.21
C THR A 198 -0.70 -13.03 15.99
N ALA A 199 -1.62 -13.13 15.03
CA ALA A 199 -1.41 -13.90 13.81
C ALA A 199 -0.23 -13.35 12.99
N LEU A 200 -0.16 -12.03 12.80
CA LEU A 200 0.92 -11.38 12.07
C LEU A 200 2.28 -11.60 12.74
N ALA A 201 2.36 -11.48 14.06
CA ALA A 201 3.58 -11.70 14.82
C ALA A 201 4.10 -13.14 14.68
N GLU A 202 3.21 -14.13 14.80
CA GLU A 202 3.57 -15.55 14.62
C GLU A 202 3.97 -15.85 13.17
N THR A 203 3.26 -15.32 12.20
CA THR A 203 3.57 -15.48 10.78
C THR A 203 4.94 -14.90 10.44
N GLN A 204 5.25 -13.69 10.90
CA GLN A 204 6.55 -13.05 10.64
C GLN A 204 7.73 -13.79 11.29
N LYS A 205 7.56 -14.39 12.48
CA LYS A 205 8.60 -15.23 13.11
C LYS A 205 8.98 -16.44 12.25
N THR A 206 8.02 -16.99 11.51
CA THR A 206 8.19 -18.23 10.74
C THR A 206 8.32 -17.99 9.23
N SER A 207 8.14 -16.77 8.74
CA SER A 207 8.04 -16.40 7.32
C SER A 207 9.16 -16.97 6.45
N SER A 208 10.43 -16.84 6.87
CA SER A 208 11.59 -17.33 6.11
C SER A 208 11.60 -18.88 5.98
N LYS A 209 11.20 -19.61 7.06
CA LYS A 209 11.10 -21.07 7.04
C LYS A 209 9.96 -21.52 6.16
N GLU A 210 8.82 -20.88 6.30
CA GLU A 210 7.60 -21.21 5.56
C GLU A 210 7.74 -20.90 4.07
N SER A 211 8.34 -19.78 3.70
CA SER A 211 8.66 -19.44 2.32
C SER A 211 9.49 -20.54 1.64
N LYS A 212 10.56 -21.01 2.30
CA LYS A 212 11.40 -22.11 1.77
C LYS A 212 10.64 -23.43 1.67
N ARG A 213 9.74 -23.71 2.63
CA ARG A 213 8.93 -24.93 2.61
C ARG A 213 7.95 -24.93 1.43
N VAL A 214 7.23 -23.83 1.26
CA VAL A 214 6.24 -23.68 0.18
C VAL A 214 6.92 -23.69 -1.19
N GLN A 215 8.09 -23.04 -1.30
CA GLN A 215 8.88 -23.08 -2.54
C GLN A 215 9.24 -24.51 -2.94
N LYS A 216 9.71 -25.34 -2.01
CA LYS A 216 10.02 -26.77 -2.29
C LYS A 216 8.80 -27.55 -2.75
N LEU A 217 7.61 -27.26 -2.17
CA LEU A 217 6.37 -27.93 -2.57
C LEU A 217 5.88 -27.49 -3.95
N ARG A 218 6.09 -26.22 -4.32
CA ARG A 218 5.77 -25.71 -5.65
C ARG A 218 6.67 -26.31 -6.73
N ASP A 219 7.95 -26.49 -6.42
CA ASP A 219 8.97 -26.93 -7.36
C ASP A 219 9.03 -28.47 -7.52
N ALA A 220 8.24 -29.23 -6.72
CA ALA A 220 8.16 -30.70 -6.77
C ALA A 220 7.04 -31.18 -7.67
#